data_d323f51aa1f421a061575ace197ea323
#
_entry.id   d323f51aa1f421a061575ace197ea323
#
_cell.length_a   1.000
_cell.length_b   1.000
_cell.length_c   1.000
_cell.angle_alpha   90.00
_cell.angle_beta   90.00
_cell.angle_gamma   90.00
#
_symmetry.space_group_name_H-M   'P 1'
#
loop_
_entity.id
_entity.type
_entity.pdbx_description
1 polymer ?
#
loop_
_entity_poly.entity_id
_entity_poly.type
_entity_poly.pdbx_seq_one_letter_code
_entity_poly.pdbx_strand_id
1 'polypeptide(L)'
;MKTSKLTSMKKGWFVGDFEPTLFKTENVEIAVKTYQKGDYEECHHHKLATEITVIVSGRVKMNGVEYQAGDIIIIEPYESTDFEALEDTVNTVVKLPGASNDKYLGRATQ
;
A
#
# COMPACT_ATOMS: atom_id res chain seq x y z
N MET A 1 -6.25 26.13 -6.23
CA MET A 1 -5.92 24.70 -6.19
C MET A 1 -4.48 24.53 -5.79
N LYS A 2 -4.20 23.47 -5.04
CA LYS A 2 -2.86 23.07 -4.63
C LYS A 2 -2.44 21.90 -5.50
N THR A 3 -1.23 21.93 -6.03
CA THR A 3 -0.77 20.87 -6.94
C THR A 3 0.62 20.38 -6.54
N SER A 4 0.93 19.14 -6.89
CA SER A 4 2.26 18.56 -6.74
C SER A 4 2.41 17.45 -7.77
N LYS A 5 3.56 16.80 -7.74
CA LYS A 5 3.84 15.67 -8.62
C LYS A 5 4.11 14.43 -7.78
N LEU A 6 3.62 13.30 -8.26
CA LEU A 6 3.80 12.03 -7.58
C LEU A 6 5.30 11.72 -7.41
N THR A 7 6.12 12.10 -8.38
CA THR A 7 7.58 11.90 -8.33
C THR A 7 8.26 12.70 -7.22
N SER A 8 7.59 13.72 -6.66
CA SER A 8 8.10 14.49 -5.53
C SER A 8 7.80 13.82 -4.18
N MET A 9 7.03 12.75 -4.18
CA MET A 9 6.60 12.04 -2.96
C MET A 9 7.52 10.85 -2.71
N LYS A 10 7.57 10.39 -1.45
CA LYS A 10 8.34 9.19 -1.08
C LYS A 10 7.50 7.95 -1.38
N LYS A 11 8.00 7.10 -2.28
CA LYS A 11 7.35 5.83 -2.65
C LYS A 11 5.87 5.99 -3.04
N GLY A 12 5.52 7.18 -3.57
CA GLY A 12 4.17 7.46 -4.02
C GLY A 12 3.18 7.89 -2.95
N TRP A 13 3.58 8.00 -1.68
CA TRP A 13 2.71 8.45 -0.59
C TRP A 13 2.49 9.95 -0.67
N PHE A 14 1.24 10.40 -0.88
CA PHE A 14 0.93 11.80 -1.12
C PHE A 14 -0.13 12.39 -0.18
N VAL A 15 -0.76 11.58 0.67
CA VAL A 15 -1.66 12.00 1.74
C VAL A 15 -1.28 11.25 3.00
N GLY A 16 -1.08 11.96 4.11
CA GLY A 16 -0.75 11.37 5.39
C GLY A 16 -0.02 12.34 6.32
N ASP A 17 0.27 11.87 7.53
CA ASP A 17 0.99 12.66 8.54
C ASP A 17 2.51 12.43 8.41
N PHE A 18 3.06 12.94 7.33
CA PHE A 18 4.49 12.82 7.00
C PHE A 18 4.91 13.92 6.03
N GLU A 19 6.22 14.02 5.77
CA GLU A 19 6.77 14.94 4.79
C GLU A 19 7.64 14.16 3.78
N PRO A 20 7.55 14.44 2.47
CA PRO A 20 6.61 15.38 1.85
C PRO A 20 5.19 14.81 1.77
N THR A 21 4.19 15.66 1.69
CA THR A 21 2.80 15.29 1.46
C THR A 21 2.06 16.45 0.79
N LEU A 22 1.02 16.14 0.05
CA LEU A 22 0.14 17.17 -0.50
C LEU A 22 -0.92 17.60 0.51
N PHE A 23 -1.37 16.67 1.33
CA PHE A 23 -2.40 16.91 2.35
C PHE A 23 -2.00 16.18 3.64
N LYS A 24 -1.72 16.95 4.69
CA LYS A 24 -1.27 16.40 5.96
C LYS A 24 -2.46 16.05 6.84
N THR A 25 -2.58 14.77 7.22
CA THR A 25 -3.68 14.28 8.05
C THR A 25 -3.29 12.96 8.71
N GLU A 26 -3.83 12.72 9.91
CA GLU A 26 -3.72 11.44 10.60
C GLU A 26 -4.86 10.48 10.25
N ASN A 27 -5.87 10.94 9.52
CA ASN A 27 -7.09 10.18 9.29
C ASN A 27 -6.92 9.11 8.22
N VAL A 28 -6.00 9.31 7.29
CA VAL A 28 -5.83 8.42 6.14
C VAL A 28 -4.42 8.59 5.58
N GLU A 29 -3.88 7.51 5.01
CA GLU A 29 -2.68 7.56 4.18
C GLU A 29 -3.03 7.03 2.79
N ILE A 30 -2.59 7.74 1.75
CA ILE A 30 -2.89 7.35 0.36
C ILE A 30 -1.61 7.40 -0.46
N ALA A 31 -1.40 6.36 -1.25
CA ALA A 31 -0.28 6.28 -2.19
C ALA A 31 -0.73 5.78 -3.56
N VAL A 32 0.00 6.19 -4.57
CA VAL A 32 0.05 5.48 -5.84
C VAL A 32 1.45 4.89 -5.96
N LYS A 33 1.53 3.56 -5.94
CA LYS A 33 2.81 2.83 -5.91
C LYS A 33 3.06 2.16 -7.24
N THR A 34 4.29 2.26 -7.70
CA THR A 34 4.75 1.57 -8.92
C THR A 34 5.75 0.51 -8.54
N TYR A 35 5.63 -0.64 -9.18
CA TYR A 35 6.52 -1.79 -8.98
C TYR A 35 7.04 -2.26 -10.32
N GLN A 36 8.26 -2.71 -10.34
CA GLN A 36 8.82 -3.43 -11.49
C GLN A 36 8.58 -4.92 -11.29
N LYS A 37 8.45 -5.64 -12.40
CA LYS A 37 8.35 -7.10 -12.36
C LYS A 37 9.48 -7.68 -11.50
N GLY A 38 9.09 -8.54 -10.55
CA GLY A 38 10.01 -9.17 -9.61
C GLY A 38 10.17 -8.45 -8.29
N ASP A 39 9.65 -7.22 -8.15
CA ASP A 39 9.67 -6.55 -6.85
C ASP A 39 8.86 -7.36 -5.84
N TYR A 40 9.40 -7.44 -4.63
CA TYR A 40 8.84 -8.30 -3.59
C TYR A 40 8.82 -7.56 -2.25
N GLU A 41 7.71 -7.70 -1.53
CA GLU A 41 7.58 -7.25 -0.13
C GLU A 41 7.35 -8.48 0.74
N GLU A 42 8.14 -8.60 1.81
CA GLU A 42 8.02 -9.71 2.74
C GLU A 42 6.66 -9.70 3.44
N CYS A 43 6.23 -10.87 3.89
CA CYS A 43 5.04 -11.02 4.70
C CYS A 43 5.07 -10.04 5.87
N HIS A 44 4.01 -9.27 6.02
CA HIS A 44 3.86 -8.28 7.08
C HIS A 44 2.39 -8.05 7.38
N HIS A 45 2.12 -7.38 8.48
CA HIS A 45 0.76 -7.04 8.89
C HIS A 45 0.72 -5.65 9.53
N HIS A 46 -0.47 -5.11 9.65
CA HIS A 46 -0.76 -3.90 10.42
C HIS A 46 -1.64 -4.27 11.61
N LYS A 47 -1.54 -3.54 12.70
CA LYS A 47 -2.34 -3.78 13.91
C LYS A 47 -3.48 -2.79 14.06
N LEU A 48 -3.34 -1.59 13.50
CA LEU A 48 -4.32 -0.50 13.61
C LEU A 48 -5.05 -0.26 12.31
N ALA A 49 -4.34 -0.23 11.20
CA ALA A 49 -4.88 0.21 9.92
C ALA A 49 -5.55 -0.92 9.16
N THR A 50 -6.66 -0.60 8.51
CA THR A 50 -7.20 -1.35 7.39
C THR A 50 -6.57 -0.80 6.13
N GLU A 51 -6.06 -1.67 5.26
CA GLU A 51 -5.47 -1.27 3.99
C GLU A 51 -6.35 -1.71 2.84
N ILE A 52 -6.61 -0.79 1.92
CA ILE A 52 -7.36 -1.07 0.69
C ILE A 52 -6.42 -0.85 -0.47
N THR A 53 -6.24 -1.87 -1.29
CA THR A 53 -5.36 -1.82 -2.46
C THR A 53 -6.18 -2.05 -3.72
N VAL A 54 -6.02 -1.17 -4.71
CA VAL A 54 -6.58 -1.35 -6.05
C VAL A 54 -5.42 -1.63 -7.00
N ILE A 55 -5.47 -2.75 -7.69
CA ILE A 55 -4.53 -3.01 -8.77
C ILE A 55 -5.01 -2.21 -9.98
N VAL A 56 -4.28 -1.14 -10.31
CA VAL A 56 -4.66 -0.26 -11.43
C VAL A 56 -4.18 -0.85 -12.76
N SER A 57 -2.95 -1.37 -12.75
CA SER A 57 -2.40 -2.05 -13.93
C SER A 57 -1.41 -3.11 -13.46
N GLY A 58 -1.21 -4.13 -14.28
CA GLY A 58 -0.28 -5.21 -13.99
C GLY A 58 -0.93 -6.40 -13.32
N ARG A 59 -0.08 -7.23 -12.71
CA ARG A 59 -0.49 -8.48 -12.07
C ARG A 59 0.45 -8.77 -10.90
N VAL A 60 -0.15 -9.18 -9.77
CA VAL A 60 0.57 -9.42 -8.52
C VAL A 60 0.18 -10.75 -7.91
N LYS A 61 0.98 -11.21 -6.96
CA LYS A 61 0.70 -12.41 -6.17
C LYS A 61 0.80 -12.05 -4.70
N MET A 62 -0.24 -12.37 -3.94
CA MET A 62 -0.31 -12.11 -2.49
C MET A 62 -0.82 -13.36 -1.80
N ASN A 63 -0.04 -13.87 -0.84
CA ASN A 63 -0.34 -15.13 -0.15
C ASN A 63 -0.68 -16.28 -1.11
N GLY A 64 0.07 -16.38 -2.23
CA GLY A 64 -0.11 -17.44 -3.21
C GLY A 64 -1.28 -17.23 -4.18
N VAL A 65 -2.02 -16.15 -4.07
CA VAL A 65 -3.17 -15.84 -4.95
C VAL A 65 -2.80 -14.71 -5.89
N GLU A 66 -3.12 -14.87 -7.17
CA GLU A 66 -2.85 -13.84 -8.18
C GLU A 66 -4.03 -12.88 -8.30
N TYR A 67 -3.68 -11.59 -8.40
CA TYR A 67 -4.62 -10.50 -8.64
C TYR A 67 -4.13 -9.68 -9.82
N GLN A 68 -5.05 -9.03 -10.53
CA GLN A 68 -4.73 -8.27 -11.73
C GLN A 68 -5.49 -6.95 -11.78
N ALA A 69 -5.23 -6.15 -12.81
CA ALA A 69 -5.87 -4.85 -12.99
C ALA A 69 -7.38 -4.93 -12.79
N GLY A 70 -7.91 -4.03 -11.95
CA GLY A 70 -9.32 -3.99 -11.59
C GLY A 70 -9.68 -4.72 -10.30
N ASP A 71 -8.77 -5.55 -9.77
CA ASP A 71 -9.02 -6.21 -8.49
C ASP A 71 -8.83 -5.23 -7.33
N ILE A 72 -9.69 -5.35 -6.34
CA ILE A 72 -9.62 -4.57 -5.12
C ILE A 72 -9.44 -5.53 -3.96
N ILE A 73 -8.43 -5.29 -3.13
CA ILE A 73 -8.09 -6.13 -1.99
C ILE A 73 -8.21 -5.31 -0.72
N ILE A 74 -8.94 -5.82 0.27
CA ILE A 74 -8.97 -5.23 1.62
C ILE A 74 -8.17 -6.14 2.55
N ILE A 75 -7.27 -5.54 3.33
CA ILE A 75 -6.44 -6.22 4.31
C ILE A 75 -6.79 -5.62 5.66
N GLU A 76 -7.47 -6.42 6.50
CA GLU A 76 -7.90 -5.99 7.83
C GLU A 76 -6.73 -6.02 8.82
N PRO A 77 -6.84 -5.32 9.96
CA PRO A 77 -5.83 -5.42 11.01
C PRO A 77 -5.56 -6.88 11.38
N TYR A 78 -4.29 -7.19 11.63
CA TYR A 78 -3.76 -8.52 11.95
C TYR A 78 -3.74 -9.52 10.78
N GLU A 79 -4.36 -9.22 9.65
CA GLU A 79 -4.16 -10.03 8.46
C GLU A 79 -2.77 -9.76 7.90
N SER A 80 -2.05 -10.81 7.51
CA SER A 80 -0.71 -10.70 6.96
C SER A 80 -0.70 -11.12 5.50
N THR A 81 0.16 -10.48 4.73
CA THR A 81 0.40 -10.86 3.33
C THR A 81 1.82 -10.50 2.92
N ASP A 82 2.34 -11.27 1.98
CA ASP A 82 3.45 -10.87 1.16
C ASP A 82 2.90 -10.17 -0.10
N PHE A 83 3.80 -9.72 -0.97
CA PHE A 83 3.44 -9.07 -2.22
C PHE A 83 4.57 -9.30 -3.22
N GLU A 84 4.22 -9.79 -4.40
CA GLU A 84 5.16 -9.95 -5.50
C GLU A 84 4.56 -9.38 -6.78
N ALA A 85 5.27 -8.49 -7.45
CA ALA A 85 4.87 -8.00 -8.76
C ALA A 85 5.27 -9.02 -9.83
N LEU A 86 4.28 -9.62 -10.47
CA LEU A 86 4.51 -10.59 -11.56
C LEU A 86 4.74 -9.90 -12.90
N GLU A 87 4.36 -8.64 -12.99
CA GLU A 87 4.55 -7.72 -14.11
C GLU A 87 4.80 -6.33 -13.54
N ASP A 88 5.18 -5.38 -14.38
CA ASP A 88 5.20 -3.99 -13.97
C ASP A 88 3.79 -3.60 -13.55
N THR A 89 3.66 -3.01 -12.37
CA THR A 89 2.37 -2.85 -11.70
C THR A 89 2.23 -1.45 -11.13
N VAL A 90 1.00 -0.94 -11.14
CA VAL A 90 0.62 0.29 -10.45
C VAL A 90 -0.54 -0.03 -9.52
N ASN A 91 -0.38 0.33 -8.24
CA ASN A 91 -1.42 0.19 -7.22
C ASN A 91 -1.83 1.55 -6.68
N THR A 92 -3.10 1.69 -6.31
CA THR A 92 -3.53 2.72 -5.37
C THR A 92 -3.73 2.07 -4.01
N VAL A 93 -3.18 2.65 -2.96
CA VAL A 93 -3.23 2.12 -1.60
C VAL A 93 -3.82 3.17 -0.68
N VAL A 94 -4.80 2.76 0.13
CA VAL A 94 -5.45 3.61 1.13
C VAL A 94 -5.35 2.89 2.48
N LYS A 95 -4.84 3.58 3.49
CA LYS A 95 -4.76 3.06 4.86
C LYS A 95 -5.62 3.91 5.79
N LEU A 96 -6.48 3.28 6.56
CA LEU A 96 -7.43 3.90 7.48
C LEU A 96 -7.32 3.24 8.86
N PRO A 97 -7.06 3.99 9.95
CA PRO A 97 -6.56 5.36 9.96
C PRO A 97 -5.11 5.43 9.48
N GLY A 98 -4.60 6.64 9.26
CA GLY A 98 -3.18 6.82 9.06
C GLY A 98 -2.45 6.51 10.37
N ALA A 99 -1.48 5.61 10.33
CA ALA A 99 -0.75 5.19 11.53
C ALA A 99 0.72 4.99 11.20
N SER A 100 1.55 5.89 11.74
CA SER A 100 3.00 5.76 11.65
C SER A 100 3.47 4.53 12.39
N ASN A 101 4.49 3.86 11.85
CA ASN A 101 5.13 2.71 12.50
C ASN A 101 4.18 1.53 12.76
N ASP A 102 3.12 1.38 11.99
CA ASP A 102 2.15 0.29 12.11
C ASP A 102 2.43 -0.84 11.11
N LYS A 103 3.69 -1.13 10.86
CA LYS A 103 4.10 -2.23 9.98
C LYS A 103 4.96 -3.21 10.76
N TYR A 104 4.56 -4.46 10.80
CA TYR A 104 5.22 -5.52 11.54
C TYR A 104 5.52 -6.68 10.60
N LEU A 105 6.74 -7.19 10.62
CA LEU A 105 7.12 -8.33 9.78
C LEU A 105 6.48 -9.62 10.29
N GLY A 106 6.19 -10.50 9.34
CA GLY A 106 5.64 -11.81 9.62
C GLY A 106 4.14 -11.80 9.89
N ARG A 107 3.65 -12.95 10.34
CA ARG A 107 2.25 -13.13 10.69
C ARG A 107 1.97 -12.52 12.06
N ALA A 108 0.76 -11.97 12.20
CA ALA A 108 0.32 -11.48 13.49
C ALA A 108 0.07 -12.64 14.45
N THR A 109 0.54 -12.47 15.68
CA THR A 109 0.14 -13.32 16.82
C THR A 109 -0.79 -12.51 17.69
N GLN A 110 -1.93 -13.05 18.00
CA GLN A 110 -2.92 -12.41 18.86
C GLN A 110 -2.90 -13.03 20.25
#